data_ce265621f0bf8763886c87b066ff5a28
#
_entry.id   ce265621f0bf8763886c87b066ff5a28
#
_cell.length_a   1.000
_cell.length_b   1.000
_cell.length_c   1.000
_cell.angle_alpha   90.00
_cell.angle_beta   90.00
_cell.angle_gamma   90.00
#
_symmetry.space_group_name_H-M   'P 1'
#
loop_
_entity.id
_entity.type
_entity.pdbx_description
1 polymer ?
#
loop_
_entity_poly.entity_id
_entity_poly.type
_entity_poly.pdbx_seq_one_letter_code
_entity_poly.pdbx_strand_id
1 'polypeptide(L)'
;MWAEKLLARYLEGVPFQIVLEHSRLVANTALDVCERLEMPLNNRVFIEEAALLHDIGVSRVNAPELGLHGDQPYITHGVLGRAILESEGYPLHALVCERHIGVGLTLADILKQNLPLPHRDMYPVSLAEEIICFADLFYSKKPDKLTHKKSVERVRKNLFAFGDEKLRVFEGWVVRFGV
;
A
#
# COMPACT_ATOMS: atom_id res chain seq x y z
N MET A 1 -3.08 -13.47 -13.22
CA MET A 1 -3.06 -12.06 -13.69
C MET A 1 -1.63 -11.64 -14.07
N TRP A 2 -1.41 -10.63 -14.96
CA TRP A 2 -0.06 -10.19 -15.33
C TRP A 2 0.69 -9.59 -14.14
N ALA A 3 -0.02 -8.83 -13.27
CA ALA A 3 0.56 -8.21 -12.08
C ALA A 3 1.20 -9.23 -11.12
N GLU A 4 0.54 -10.38 -10.89
CA GLU A 4 1.14 -11.44 -10.06
C GLU A 4 2.39 -12.06 -10.71
N LYS A 5 2.39 -12.19 -12.04
CA LYS A 5 3.58 -12.67 -12.78
C LYS A 5 4.72 -11.67 -12.68
N LEU A 6 4.42 -10.36 -12.70
CA LEU A 6 5.42 -9.34 -12.49
C LEU A 6 5.96 -9.39 -11.06
N LEU A 7 5.09 -9.48 -10.05
CA LEU A 7 5.50 -9.62 -8.64
C LEU A 7 6.43 -10.83 -8.44
N ALA A 8 6.13 -11.97 -9.09
CA ALA A 8 6.93 -13.20 -9.03
C ALA A 8 8.32 -13.08 -9.69
N ARG A 9 8.59 -12.04 -10.46
CA ARG A 9 9.95 -11.76 -10.99
C ARG A 9 10.85 -11.07 -9.97
N TYR A 10 10.27 -10.49 -8.94
CA TYR A 10 10.98 -9.71 -7.91
C TYR A 10 11.01 -10.37 -6.54
N LEU A 11 10.07 -11.29 -6.31
CA LEU A 11 9.94 -12.02 -5.03
C LEU A 11 9.75 -13.50 -5.32
N GLU A 12 10.36 -14.34 -4.49
CA GLU A 12 10.23 -15.80 -4.56
C GLU A 12 10.07 -16.42 -3.17
N GLY A 13 9.69 -17.70 -3.11
CA GLY A 13 9.57 -18.43 -1.86
C GLY A 13 8.55 -17.85 -0.87
N VAL A 14 8.90 -17.85 0.41
CA VAL A 14 8.03 -17.39 1.51
C VAL A 14 7.69 -15.90 1.40
N PRO A 15 8.64 -14.98 1.13
CA PRO A 15 8.32 -13.56 0.91
C PRO A 15 7.29 -13.34 -0.20
N PHE A 16 7.40 -14.04 -1.31
CA PHE A 16 6.41 -13.95 -2.40
C PHE A 16 5.01 -14.36 -1.92
N GLN A 17 4.90 -15.48 -1.20
CA GLN A 17 3.62 -15.94 -0.69
C GLN A 17 2.98 -14.94 0.28
N ILE A 18 3.76 -14.38 1.20
CA ILE A 18 3.29 -13.38 2.17
C ILE A 18 2.79 -12.12 1.44
N VAL A 19 3.60 -11.58 0.53
CA VAL A 19 3.26 -10.34 -0.18
C VAL A 19 2.08 -10.55 -1.12
N LEU A 20 2.04 -11.66 -1.85
CA LEU A 20 0.92 -11.97 -2.74
C LEU A 20 -0.40 -12.12 -1.98
N GLU A 21 -0.41 -12.86 -0.86
CA GLU A 21 -1.62 -13.03 -0.04
C GLU A 21 -2.08 -11.68 0.54
N HIS A 22 -1.16 -10.89 1.11
CA HIS A 22 -1.46 -9.54 1.58
C HIS A 22 -2.06 -8.68 0.47
N SER A 23 -1.42 -8.64 -0.69
CA SER A 23 -1.86 -7.81 -1.83
C SER A 23 -3.22 -8.24 -2.38
N ARG A 24 -3.54 -9.54 -2.37
CA ARG A 24 -4.87 -10.06 -2.74
C ARG A 24 -5.95 -9.61 -1.77
N LEU A 25 -5.67 -9.63 -0.46
CA LEU A 25 -6.62 -9.15 0.56
C LEU A 25 -6.87 -7.65 0.42
N VAL A 26 -5.82 -6.86 0.15
CA VAL A 26 -5.93 -5.44 -0.15
C VAL A 26 -6.75 -5.22 -1.43
N ALA A 27 -6.45 -5.95 -2.51
CA ALA A 27 -7.18 -5.86 -3.78
C ALA A 27 -8.68 -6.18 -3.60
N ASN A 28 -9.01 -7.26 -2.90
CA ASN A 28 -10.41 -7.63 -2.64
C ASN A 28 -11.15 -6.53 -1.88
N THR A 29 -10.54 -5.97 -0.81
CA THR A 29 -11.15 -4.87 -0.06
C THR A 29 -11.28 -3.59 -0.90
N ALA A 30 -10.31 -3.29 -1.76
CA ALA A 30 -10.37 -2.17 -2.68
C ALA A 30 -11.50 -2.36 -3.73
N LEU A 31 -11.68 -3.58 -4.24
CA LEU A 31 -12.77 -3.91 -5.16
C LEU A 31 -14.16 -3.82 -4.51
N ASP A 32 -14.30 -4.22 -3.23
CA ASP A 32 -15.54 -4.02 -2.48
C ASP A 32 -15.91 -2.51 -2.38
N VAL A 33 -14.91 -1.64 -2.20
CA VAL A 33 -15.13 -0.18 -2.23
C VAL A 33 -15.52 0.27 -3.63
N CYS A 34 -14.84 -0.22 -4.67
CA CYS A 34 -15.19 0.11 -6.07
C CYS A 34 -16.62 -0.28 -6.43
N GLU A 35 -17.10 -1.42 -5.91
CA GLU A 35 -18.47 -1.88 -6.13
C GLU A 35 -19.48 -0.93 -5.49
N ARG A 36 -19.26 -0.54 -4.21
CA ARG A 36 -20.12 0.43 -3.51
C ARG A 36 -20.17 1.80 -4.19
N LEU A 37 -19.04 2.21 -4.78
CA LEU A 37 -18.92 3.47 -5.51
C LEU A 37 -19.37 3.37 -6.99
N GLU A 38 -19.86 2.21 -7.42
CA GLU A 38 -20.30 1.92 -8.80
C GLU A 38 -19.24 2.30 -9.85
N MET A 39 -17.95 2.06 -9.53
CA MET A 39 -16.86 2.48 -10.40
C MET A 39 -16.85 1.73 -11.74
N PRO A 40 -16.46 2.40 -12.85
CA PRO A 40 -16.31 1.77 -14.15
C PRO A 40 -15.32 0.61 -14.15
N LEU A 41 -15.56 -0.38 -15.02
CA LEU A 41 -14.74 -1.60 -15.10
C LEU A 41 -13.24 -1.31 -15.27
N ASN A 42 -12.87 -0.38 -16.14
CA ASN A 42 -11.47 -0.04 -16.39
C ASN A 42 -10.77 0.47 -15.12
N ASN A 43 -11.49 1.24 -14.28
CA ASN A 43 -10.95 1.72 -13.01
C ASN A 43 -10.77 0.56 -12.01
N ARG A 44 -11.73 -0.38 -11.97
CA ARG A 44 -11.63 -1.57 -11.10
C ARG A 44 -10.44 -2.44 -11.50
N VAL A 45 -10.22 -2.66 -12.80
CA VAL A 45 -9.07 -3.43 -13.31
C VAL A 45 -7.76 -2.76 -12.89
N PHE A 46 -7.64 -1.43 -13.08
CA PHE A 46 -6.44 -0.70 -12.66
C PHE A 46 -6.20 -0.80 -11.15
N ILE A 47 -7.25 -0.65 -10.33
CA ILE A 47 -7.14 -0.72 -8.86
C ILE A 47 -6.71 -2.12 -8.42
N GLU A 48 -7.26 -3.17 -9.01
CA GLU A 48 -6.86 -4.55 -8.73
C GLU A 48 -5.38 -4.78 -9.04
N GLU A 49 -4.94 -4.38 -10.23
CA GLU A 49 -3.54 -4.51 -10.67
C GLU A 49 -2.58 -3.71 -9.79
N ALA A 50 -2.93 -2.47 -9.48
CA ALA A 50 -2.13 -1.60 -8.63
C ALA A 50 -2.08 -2.08 -7.18
N ALA A 51 -3.18 -2.60 -6.64
CA ALA A 51 -3.20 -3.21 -5.32
C ALA A 51 -2.33 -4.48 -5.25
N LEU A 52 -2.28 -5.29 -6.32
CA LEU A 52 -1.38 -6.45 -6.37
C LEU A 52 0.11 -6.08 -6.42
N LEU A 53 0.43 -4.87 -6.87
CA LEU A 53 1.81 -4.41 -7.07
C LEU A 53 2.28 -3.36 -6.07
N HIS A 54 1.38 -2.83 -5.20
CA HIS A 54 1.71 -1.69 -4.32
C HIS A 54 2.93 -1.91 -3.44
N ASP A 55 3.22 -3.16 -3.12
CA ASP A 55 4.30 -3.60 -2.25
C ASP A 55 5.52 -4.22 -2.97
N ILE A 56 5.58 -4.18 -4.31
CA ILE A 56 6.68 -4.81 -5.06
C ILE A 56 8.07 -4.37 -4.58
N GLY A 57 8.18 -3.16 -4.06
CA GLY A 57 9.44 -2.60 -3.57
C GLY A 57 9.97 -3.24 -2.29
N VAL A 58 9.18 -4.06 -1.57
CA VAL A 58 9.69 -4.84 -0.42
C VAL A 58 10.77 -5.84 -0.84
N SER A 59 10.85 -6.19 -2.12
CA SER A 59 11.91 -7.03 -2.68
C SER A 59 13.33 -6.47 -2.45
N ARG A 60 13.47 -5.19 -2.11
CA ARG A 60 14.76 -4.51 -1.91
C ARG A 60 15.07 -4.17 -0.46
N VAL A 61 14.13 -4.40 0.47
CA VAL A 61 14.29 -3.99 1.87
C VAL A 61 14.82 -5.09 2.76
N ASN A 62 15.36 -4.69 3.90
CA ASN A 62 15.76 -5.59 4.97
C ASN A 62 14.60 -5.75 5.97
N ALA A 63 13.98 -6.94 5.98
CA ALA A 63 12.93 -7.35 6.91
C ALA A 63 13.00 -8.88 7.12
N PRO A 64 13.99 -9.36 7.90
CA PRO A 64 14.25 -10.79 8.07
C PRO A 64 13.05 -11.59 8.58
N GLU A 65 12.17 -10.98 9.38
CA GLU A 65 10.91 -11.57 9.87
C GLU A 65 9.91 -11.91 8.75
N LEU A 66 10.09 -11.33 7.56
CA LEU A 66 9.34 -11.64 6.34
C LEU A 66 10.16 -12.48 5.35
N GLY A 67 11.38 -12.84 5.72
CA GLY A 67 12.33 -13.50 4.82
C GLY A 67 12.95 -12.58 3.76
N LEU A 68 12.90 -11.25 3.98
CA LEU A 68 13.46 -10.24 3.08
C LEU A 68 14.84 -9.81 3.55
N HIS A 69 15.85 -9.95 2.68
CA HIS A 69 17.27 -9.73 2.99
C HIS A 69 17.92 -8.68 2.06
N GLY A 70 17.15 -7.68 1.65
CA GLY A 70 17.68 -6.51 0.96
C GLY A 70 18.52 -5.62 1.89
N ASP A 71 19.03 -4.52 1.37
CA ASP A 71 19.92 -3.59 2.08
C ASP A 71 19.23 -2.27 2.49
N GLN A 72 17.99 -2.06 2.04
CA GLN A 72 17.27 -0.81 2.25
C GLN A 72 16.36 -0.86 3.48
N PRO A 73 16.15 0.26 4.19
CA PRO A 73 15.18 0.34 5.27
C PRO A 73 13.77 0.03 4.80
N TYR A 74 12.96 -0.65 5.61
CA TYR A 74 11.60 -1.06 5.24
C TYR A 74 10.72 0.10 4.74
N ILE A 75 10.83 1.28 5.37
CA ILE A 75 10.04 2.46 5.01
C ILE A 75 10.25 2.92 3.56
N THR A 76 11.34 2.54 2.92
CA THR A 76 11.65 2.95 1.54
C THR A 76 10.96 2.11 0.46
N HIS A 77 10.21 1.04 0.84
CA HIS A 77 9.59 0.15 -0.14
C HIS A 77 8.68 0.86 -1.15
N GLY A 78 7.99 1.93 -0.74
CA GLY A 78 7.14 2.70 -1.65
C GLY A 78 7.94 3.34 -2.79
N VAL A 79 9.04 4.03 -2.48
CA VAL A 79 9.91 4.67 -3.49
C VAL A 79 10.69 3.65 -4.31
N LEU A 80 11.07 2.53 -3.70
CA LEU A 80 11.72 1.42 -4.43
C LEU A 80 10.75 0.75 -5.41
N GLY A 81 9.50 0.53 -4.98
CA GLY A 81 8.43 0.02 -5.83
C GLY A 81 8.11 0.95 -6.99
N ARG A 82 8.10 2.27 -6.74
CA ARG A 82 8.00 3.26 -7.80
C ARG A 82 9.09 3.09 -8.84
N ALA A 83 10.34 3.04 -8.43
CA ALA A 83 11.47 2.88 -9.35
C ALA A 83 11.39 1.58 -10.16
N ILE A 84 10.99 0.47 -9.53
CA ILE A 84 10.77 -0.81 -10.22
C ILE A 84 9.68 -0.66 -11.28
N LEU A 85 8.50 -0.15 -10.93
CA LEU A 85 7.37 -0.10 -11.85
C LEU A 85 7.55 0.94 -12.97
N GLU A 86 8.25 2.04 -12.72
CA GLU A 86 8.65 2.97 -13.79
C GLU A 86 9.58 2.28 -14.80
N SER A 87 10.55 1.48 -14.34
CA SER A 87 11.45 0.73 -15.22
C SER A 87 10.76 -0.38 -16.01
N GLU A 88 9.67 -0.93 -15.48
CA GLU A 88 8.82 -1.94 -16.15
C GLU A 88 7.77 -1.30 -17.09
N GLY A 89 7.68 0.03 -17.16
CA GLY A 89 6.76 0.74 -18.05
C GLY A 89 5.35 0.97 -17.45
N TYR A 90 5.20 0.92 -16.13
CA TYR A 90 3.93 1.09 -15.41
C TYR A 90 3.90 2.35 -14.52
N PRO A 91 4.01 3.56 -15.07
CA PRO A 91 4.18 4.79 -14.28
C PRO A 91 2.98 5.12 -13.37
N LEU A 92 1.76 4.77 -13.75
CA LEU A 92 0.57 5.00 -12.90
C LEU A 92 0.55 4.06 -11.69
N HIS A 93 0.90 2.79 -11.86
CA HIS A 93 1.05 1.83 -10.76
C HIS A 93 2.21 2.22 -9.84
N ALA A 94 3.27 2.79 -10.40
CA ALA A 94 4.43 3.31 -9.66
C ALA A 94 4.05 4.42 -8.67
N LEU A 95 3.11 5.31 -9.04
CA LEU A 95 2.60 6.35 -8.14
C LEU A 95 1.84 5.75 -6.95
N VAL A 96 1.08 4.68 -7.17
CA VAL A 96 0.41 3.95 -6.08
C VAL A 96 1.42 3.38 -5.10
N CYS A 97 2.50 2.75 -5.59
CA CYS A 97 3.59 2.26 -4.73
C CYS A 97 4.17 3.36 -3.86
N GLU A 98 4.50 4.51 -4.43
CA GLU A 98 5.14 5.60 -3.67
C GLU A 98 4.21 6.17 -2.60
N ARG A 99 2.89 6.22 -2.84
CA ARG A 99 1.93 7.02 -2.08
C ARG A 99 1.06 6.23 -1.12
N HIS A 100 1.19 4.88 -1.08
CA HIS A 100 0.28 4.04 -0.29
C HIS A 100 0.59 3.98 1.20
N ILE A 101 1.74 4.47 1.67
CA ILE A 101 2.17 4.30 3.08
C ILE A 101 1.21 5.02 4.03
N GLY A 102 0.44 4.25 4.77
CA GLY A 102 -0.58 4.76 5.69
C GLY A 102 -1.68 5.55 4.98
N VAL A 103 -1.91 6.80 5.38
CA VAL A 103 -2.78 7.76 4.67
C VAL A 103 -1.95 8.72 3.80
N GLY A 104 -0.73 8.36 3.49
CA GLY A 104 0.27 9.17 2.80
C GLY A 104 1.22 9.90 3.76
N LEU A 105 2.39 10.24 3.23
CA LEU A 105 3.43 11.00 3.91
C LEU A 105 3.56 12.38 3.30
N THR A 106 3.53 13.42 4.13
CA THR A 106 3.85 14.78 3.71
C THR A 106 5.37 15.04 3.84
N LEU A 107 5.88 16.05 3.15
CA LEU A 107 7.25 16.52 3.38
C LEU A 107 7.51 16.83 4.87
N ALA A 108 6.51 17.41 5.55
CA ALA A 108 6.61 17.72 6.98
C ALA A 108 6.75 16.43 7.83
N ASP A 109 6.02 15.35 7.50
CA ASP A 109 6.16 14.05 8.18
C ASP A 109 7.57 13.48 8.00
N ILE A 110 8.09 13.54 6.78
CA ILE A 110 9.41 13.02 6.42
C ILE A 110 10.50 13.75 7.20
N LEU A 111 10.46 15.07 7.22
CA LEU A 111 11.43 15.89 7.94
C LEU A 111 11.32 15.71 9.45
N LYS A 112 10.10 15.76 10.00
CA LYS A 112 9.85 15.61 11.45
C LYS A 112 10.35 14.27 12.00
N GLN A 113 10.19 13.20 11.23
CA GLN A 113 10.57 11.84 11.62
C GLN A 113 11.97 11.46 11.13
N ASN A 114 12.67 12.36 10.41
CA ASN A 114 13.96 12.09 9.78
C ASN A 114 13.96 10.79 8.96
N LEU A 115 12.92 10.59 8.15
CA LEU A 115 12.80 9.38 7.34
C LEU A 115 13.79 9.39 6.18
N PRO A 116 14.39 8.25 5.82
CA PRO A 116 15.30 8.12 4.68
C PRO A 116 14.52 8.08 3.35
N LEU A 117 13.75 9.12 3.08
CA LEU A 117 12.85 9.26 1.95
C LEU A 117 13.13 10.57 1.19
N PRO A 118 12.78 10.65 -0.11
CA PRO A 118 12.87 11.91 -0.85
C PRO A 118 12.06 13.01 -0.17
N HIS A 119 12.63 14.23 -0.12
CA HIS A 119 11.99 15.40 0.50
C HIS A 119 10.90 15.97 -0.41
N ARG A 120 9.77 15.30 -0.48
CA ARG A 120 8.56 15.71 -1.21
C ARG A 120 7.32 15.05 -0.61
N ASP A 121 6.15 15.56 -0.98
CA ASP A 121 4.89 14.94 -0.61
C ASP A 121 4.69 13.60 -1.34
N MET A 122 4.27 12.60 -0.60
CA MET A 122 3.96 11.24 -1.07
C MET A 122 2.63 10.79 -0.43
N TYR A 123 1.56 11.51 -0.72
CA TYR A 123 0.20 11.17 -0.32
C TYR A 123 -0.67 10.88 -1.54
N PRO A 124 -1.75 10.10 -1.40
CA PRO A 124 -2.65 9.78 -2.50
C PRO A 124 -3.33 11.04 -3.05
N VAL A 125 -3.37 11.16 -4.37
CA VAL A 125 -3.99 12.31 -5.07
C VAL A 125 -5.14 11.88 -6.00
N SER A 126 -5.22 10.60 -6.34
CA SER A 126 -6.31 10.04 -7.13
C SER A 126 -7.22 9.16 -6.26
N LEU A 127 -8.49 9.01 -6.68
CA LEU A 127 -9.43 8.12 -6.00
C LEU A 127 -8.91 6.68 -5.93
N ALA A 128 -8.22 6.19 -6.96
CA ALA A 128 -7.65 4.86 -6.97
C ALA A 128 -6.54 4.71 -5.91
N GLU A 129 -5.66 5.70 -5.78
CA GLU A 129 -4.63 5.73 -4.74
C GLU A 129 -5.26 5.77 -3.34
N GLU A 130 -6.29 6.61 -3.12
CA GLU A 130 -7.01 6.68 -1.83
C GLU A 130 -7.64 5.34 -1.45
N ILE A 131 -8.30 4.66 -2.41
CA ILE A 131 -8.95 3.36 -2.18
C ILE A 131 -7.92 2.31 -1.78
N ILE A 132 -6.77 2.26 -2.45
CA ILE A 132 -5.72 1.27 -2.15
C ILE A 132 -5.08 1.57 -0.78
N CYS A 133 -4.74 2.84 -0.49
CA CYS A 133 -4.26 3.24 0.84
C CYS A 133 -5.25 2.82 1.93
N PHE A 134 -6.53 3.12 1.74
CA PHE A 134 -7.58 2.76 2.68
C PHE A 134 -7.64 1.24 2.90
N ALA A 135 -7.65 0.45 1.84
CA ALA A 135 -7.71 -1.00 1.92
C ALA A 135 -6.49 -1.61 2.64
N ASP A 136 -5.28 -1.09 2.36
CA ASP A 136 -4.04 -1.57 2.97
C ASP A 136 -4.00 -1.37 4.50
N LEU A 137 -4.60 -0.30 5.03
CA LEU A 137 -4.65 -0.04 6.47
C LEU A 137 -5.23 -1.19 7.29
N PHE A 138 -6.10 -2.00 6.70
CA PHE A 138 -6.78 -3.09 7.39
C PHE A 138 -5.94 -4.37 7.54
N TYR A 139 -4.81 -4.49 6.83
CA TYR A 139 -4.03 -5.73 6.80
C TYR A 139 -2.61 -5.54 7.36
N SER A 140 -1.91 -6.63 7.51
CA SER A 140 -0.53 -6.68 7.99
C SER A 140 0.20 -7.81 7.28
N LYS A 141 1.47 -7.61 6.96
CA LYS A 141 2.34 -8.66 6.39
C LYS A 141 2.92 -9.60 7.44
N LYS A 142 2.67 -9.35 8.75
CA LYS A 142 3.14 -10.25 9.81
C LYS A 142 2.48 -11.62 9.65
N PRO A 143 3.26 -12.73 9.60
CA PRO A 143 2.72 -14.06 9.32
C PRO A 143 1.58 -14.48 10.25
N ASP A 144 1.67 -14.15 11.54
CA ASP A 144 0.65 -14.43 12.56
C ASP A 144 -0.64 -13.61 12.41
N LYS A 145 -0.65 -12.58 11.55
CA LYS A 145 -1.76 -11.63 11.35
C LYS A 145 -2.10 -11.40 9.88
N LEU A 146 -1.51 -12.17 8.98
CA LEU A 146 -1.59 -11.94 7.55
C LEU A 146 -3.04 -11.90 7.04
N THR A 147 -3.86 -12.87 7.43
CA THR A 147 -5.27 -12.98 7.01
C THR A 147 -6.24 -12.24 7.94
N HIS A 148 -5.73 -11.59 8.98
CA HIS A 148 -6.59 -10.94 9.99
C HIS A 148 -6.91 -9.51 9.58
N LYS A 149 -8.15 -9.27 9.14
CA LYS A 149 -8.65 -7.92 8.86
C LYS A 149 -8.83 -7.16 10.17
N LYS A 150 -8.14 -6.03 10.32
CA LYS A 150 -8.31 -5.12 11.47
C LYS A 150 -9.70 -4.49 11.44
N SER A 151 -10.29 -4.21 12.61
CA SER A 151 -11.49 -3.38 12.68
C SER A 151 -11.18 -1.91 12.41
N VAL A 152 -12.20 -1.13 12.05
CA VAL A 152 -12.09 0.33 11.85
C VAL A 152 -11.53 1.00 13.11
N GLU A 153 -11.98 0.58 14.31
CA GLU A 153 -11.49 1.09 15.60
C GLU A 153 -10.00 0.81 15.80
N ARG A 154 -9.53 -0.35 15.35
CA ARG A 154 -8.12 -0.69 15.43
C ARG A 154 -7.27 0.18 14.50
N VAL A 155 -7.76 0.46 13.30
CA VAL A 155 -7.10 1.38 12.35
C VAL A 155 -7.07 2.80 12.93
N ARG A 156 -8.19 3.30 13.49
CA ARG A 156 -8.29 4.59 14.18
C ARG A 156 -7.21 4.73 15.26
N LYS A 157 -7.13 3.72 16.14
CA LYS A 157 -6.13 3.71 17.22
C LYS A 157 -4.70 3.74 16.69
N ASN A 158 -4.42 3.03 15.61
CA ASN A 158 -3.09 3.02 15.01
C ASN A 158 -2.74 4.39 14.40
N LEU A 159 -3.66 5.01 13.68
CA LEU A 159 -3.44 6.31 13.01
C LEU A 159 -3.35 7.47 14.00
N PHE A 160 -4.11 7.43 15.10
CA PHE A 160 -4.04 8.44 16.15
C PHE A 160 -2.62 8.60 16.72
N ALA A 161 -1.83 7.54 16.76
CA ALA A 161 -0.44 7.60 17.19
C ALA A 161 0.46 8.46 16.27
N PHE A 162 0.02 8.71 15.01
CA PHE A 162 0.73 9.55 14.02
C PHE A 162 0.15 10.97 13.92
N GLY A 163 -0.88 11.27 14.70
CA GLY A 163 -1.49 12.60 14.81
C GLY A 163 -2.93 12.68 14.27
N ASP A 164 -3.66 13.70 14.77
CA ASP A 164 -5.08 13.92 14.46
C ASP A 164 -5.34 14.14 12.96
N GLU A 165 -4.37 14.70 12.24
CA GLU A 165 -4.50 14.94 10.81
C GLU A 165 -4.61 13.63 10.03
N LYS A 166 -3.80 12.64 10.37
CA LYS A 166 -3.85 11.30 9.74
C LYS A 166 -5.18 10.61 10.03
N LEU A 167 -5.67 10.75 11.27
CA LEU A 167 -6.98 10.23 11.65
C LEU A 167 -8.10 10.91 10.86
N ARG A 168 -8.08 12.24 10.70
CA ARG A 168 -9.10 12.97 9.93
C ARG A 168 -9.18 12.54 8.47
N VAL A 169 -8.04 12.28 7.82
CA VAL A 169 -8.01 11.75 6.45
C VAL A 169 -8.74 10.41 6.40
N PHE A 170 -8.41 9.49 7.31
CA PHE A 170 -9.05 8.18 7.37
C PHE A 170 -10.55 8.26 7.64
N GLU A 171 -11.01 9.13 8.56
CA GLU A 171 -12.45 9.33 8.83
C GLU A 171 -13.19 9.84 7.58
N GLY A 172 -12.57 10.71 6.80
CA GLY A 172 -13.12 11.13 5.50
C GLY A 172 -13.31 9.95 4.54
N TRP A 173 -12.36 9.01 4.53
CA TRP A 173 -12.46 7.81 3.72
C TRP A 173 -13.50 6.82 4.25
N VAL A 174 -13.62 6.64 5.57
CA VAL A 174 -14.67 5.80 6.19
C VAL A 174 -16.06 6.29 5.75
N VAL A 175 -16.30 7.59 5.81
CA VAL A 175 -17.59 8.19 5.35
C VAL A 175 -17.79 8.00 3.85
N ARG A 176 -16.76 8.29 3.05
CA ARG A 176 -16.83 8.26 1.59
C ARG A 176 -16.96 6.85 1.03
N PHE A 177 -16.29 5.87 1.61
CA PHE A 177 -16.25 4.49 1.13
C PHE A 177 -17.29 3.57 1.77
N GLY A 178 -18.08 4.09 2.71
CA GLY A 178 -19.24 3.39 3.28
C GLY A 178 -18.88 2.17 4.15
N VAL A 179 -17.89 2.32 5.04
CA VAL A 179 -17.39 1.23 5.90
C VAL A 179 -17.73 1.48 7.35
#